data_72eaaee3962866b3ff6b36aab52a4c05
#
_entry.id   72eaaee3962866b3ff6b36aab52a4c05
#
_cell.length_a   1.000
_cell.length_b   1.000
_cell.length_c   1.000
_cell.angle_alpha   90.00
_cell.angle_beta   90.00
_cell.angle_gamma   90.00
#
_symmetry.space_group_name_H-M   'P 1'
#
loop_
_entity.id
_entity.type
_entity.pdbx_description
1 polymer ?
#
loop_
_entity_poly.entity_id
_entity_poly.type
_entity_poly.pdbx_seq_one_letter_code
_entity_poly.pdbx_strand_id
1 'polypeptide(L)'
;RRAEGRWCGAGCARGYSAMHVQGGKCGHNMFTLDGVPVYGYSHILGLTTIIPNNIMESVDLCKGGFDGPENNFTAGHMRIVTKRPESKQHTSFAVNNFLASASTEGPVGKKLSYIVSARVSPLTYEYRAIQKFLPKMLGGMNDFTAKVGDVYAKLHFQINDRHILDGSFLGSLDRYGFNTSDGSHEMMDWSNLVGMIRYRYTGGRTHFETTASANSYGTSQQQEKTYRGEHQYLDLKSSLEEYGLKSSLRHYFLEDKLVIGEGANLRYAGFAPGQIGTDIKKTNTLLATGWLNVEFNLPEMLSIKAVARANMFRNYDMKKNSIQPYSNPGIHKNMEYSFSAKWNMTRNLALEGTFDKMMQYYHTLEGLPVGWSLDMVVPTGENVLPESSLQGSVGFSGHFGSHDFSVGGFYKKMENLIYYKYSQALFNGALSAWEDHVELGNGRCYGLELLYEFQKKDWYGRVSYTLSKTTREDFPSFYEGRPFHARFDRRHILNATAQWKGVNASFILQSGHWENGAAETYDMPALWTDGWTANYYSGVNNYQMPMV
;
A
#
# COMPACT_ATOMS: atom_id res chain seq x y z
N ARG A 1 12.88 -23.81 8.14
CA ARG A 1 11.57 -23.36 7.65
C ARG A 1 11.84 -22.19 6.72
N ARG A 2 11.66 -22.42 5.41
CA ARG A 2 11.90 -21.43 4.35
C ARG A 2 10.66 -20.56 4.27
N ALA A 3 10.85 -19.22 4.35
CA ALA A 3 9.84 -18.28 3.91
C ALA A 3 9.67 -18.47 2.39
N GLU A 4 8.52 -18.95 1.97
CA GLU A 4 8.14 -18.99 0.56
C GLU A 4 7.83 -17.56 0.12
N GLY A 5 8.88 -16.80 -0.20
CA GLY A 5 8.77 -15.47 -0.76
C GLY A 5 8.20 -15.54 -2.18
N ARG A 6 6.89 -15.38 -2.32
CA ARG A 6 6.26 -15.18 -3.62
C ARG A 6 6.50 -13.75 -4.09
N TRP A 7 7.28 -13.59 -5.08
CA TRP A 7 7.58 -12.62 -6.14
C TRP A 7 7.06 -11.20 -6.09
N CYS A 8 7.97 -10.26 -6.24
CA CYS A 8 7.70 -8.86 -6.54
C CYS A 8 8.48 -8.40 -7.77
N GLY A 9 7.79 -8.14 -8.88
CA GLY A 9 8.22 -7.14 -9.84
C GLY A 9 7.70 -5.79 -9.35
N ALA A 10 8.35 -5.18 -8.35
CA ALA A 10 7.98 -3.86 -7.90
C ALA A 10 8.81 -2.82 -8.66
N GLY A 11 8.18 -2.04 -9.51
CA GLY A 11 8.78 -0.85 -10.10
C GLY A 11 8.77 0.28 -9.08
N CYS A 12 9.94 0.81 -8.71
CA CYS A 12 10.02 2.07 -7.97
C CYS A 12 9.96 3.25 -8.94
N ALA A 13 9.00 4.15 -8.76
CA ALA A 13 9.05 5.45 -9.41
C ALA A 13 10.12 6.32 -8.73
N ARG A 14 10.74 7.26 -9.47
CA ARG A 14 11.74 8.18 -8.91
C ARG A 14 11.16 8.89 -7.67
N GLY A 15 11.81 8.74 -6.53
CA GLY A 15 11.50 9.44 -5.29
C GLY A 15 10.50 8.77 -4.35
N TYR A 16 9.87 7.64 -4.74
CA TYR A 16 8.92 6.91 -3.89
C TYR A 16 9.08 5.40 -4.06
N SER A 17 9.07 4.67 -2.96
CA SER A 17 8.95 3.21 -2.99
C SER A 17 7.50 2.79 -3.15
N ALA A 18 6.86 3.21 -4.23
CA ALA A 18 5.51 2.79 -4.55
C ALA A 18 5.52 1.35 -5.08
N MET A 19 4.70 0.50 -4.51
CA MET A 19 4.53 -0.87 -4.97
C MET A 19 3.45 -0.91 -6.06
N HIS A 20 3.82 -1.30 -7.26
CA HIS A 20 2.91 -1.53 -8.38
C HIS A 20 2.83 -3.01 -8.68
N VAL A 21 1.66 -3.62 -8.48
CA VAL A 21 1.45 -5.05 -8.71
C VAL A 21 0.57 -5.24 -9.94
N GLN A 22 1.13 -5.86 -10.99
CA GLN A 22 0.40 -6.22 -12.21
C GLN A 22 -0.52 -5.09 -12.71
N GLY A 23 0.05 -3.88 -12.89
CA GLY A 23 -0.64 -2.71 -13.42
C GLY A 23 -1.56 -1.97 -12.44
N GLY A 24 -1.57 -2.35 -11.17
CA GLY A 24 -2.23 -1.57 -10.13
C GLY A 24 -1.41 -0.35 -9.71
N LYS A 25 -2.09 0.75 -9.30
CA LYS A 25 -1.46 1.87 -8.59
C LYS A 25 -1.03 1.42 -7.19
N CYS A 26 -0.23 2.23 -6.49
CA CYS A 26 0.13 1.99 -5.11
C CYS A 26 -1.11 1.80 -4.22
N GLY A 27 -2.09 2.68 -4.33
CA GLY A 27 -3.35 2.62 -3.58
C GLY A 27 -4.29 1.46 -3.92
N HIS A 28 -3.99 0.65 -4.94
CA HIS A 28 -4.73 -0.59 -5.25
C HIS A 28 -4.22 -1.80 -4.45
N ASN A 29 -3.13 -1.65 -3.71
CA ASN A 29 -2.57 -2.71 -2.89
C ASN A 29 -3.01 -2.58 -1.44
N MET A 30 -3.22 -3.72 -0.80
CA MET A 30 -3.48 -3.80 0.63
C MET A 30 -2.19 -4.16 1.37
N PHE A 31 -1.91 -3.44 2.45
CA PHE A 31 -0.87 -3.78 3.42
C PHE A 31 -1.54 -4.17 4.73
N THR A 32 -1.18 -5.31 5.28
CA THR A 32 -1.69 -5.73 6.59
C THR A 32 -0.56 -6.13 7.52
N LEU A 33 -0.69 -5.70 8.79
CA LEU A 33 0.12 -6.16 9.91
C LEU A 33 -0.75 -7.11 10.74
N ASP A 34 -0.34 -8.38 10.80
CA ASP A 34 -1.13 -9.43 11.44
C ASP A 34 -2.61 -9.46 11.00
N GLY A 35 -2.87 -9.16 9.71
CA GLY A 35 -4.21 -9.17 9.12
C GLY A 35 -5.08 -7.94 9.42
N VAL A 36 -4.51 -6.88 10.00
CA VAL A 36 -5.12 -5.55 10.19
C VAL A 36 -4.57 -4.60 9.14
N PRO A 37 -5.40 -3.83 8.40
CA PRO A 37 -4.93 -2.88 7.41
C PRO A 37 -3.99 -1.83 7.99
N VAL A 38 -2.99 -1.42 7.22
CA VAL A 38 -2.06 -0.33 7.53
C VAL A 38 -2.05 0.64 6.37
N TYR A 39 -2.36 1.90 6.65
CA TYR A 39 -2.34 2.98 5.68
C TYR A 39 -1.02 3.76 5.82
N GLY A 40 -0.43 4.26 4.70
CA GLY A 40 0.82 5.01 4.76
C GLY A 40 1.98 4.24 5.41
N TYR A 41 2.36 3.12 4.83
CA TYR A 41 3.26 2.08 5.38
C TYR A 41 4.76 2.43 5.34
N SER A 42 5.13 3.66 4.98
CA SER A 42 6.54 4.03 4.79
C SER A 42 6.97 5.27 5.57
N HIS A 43 8.23 5.28 5.98
CA HIS A 43 8.97 6.42 6.50
C HIS A 43 9.87 7.04 5.42
N ILE A 44 10.29 8.28 5.65
CA ILE A 44 11.32 8.99 4.86
C ILE A 44 10.99 8.91 3.36
N LEU A 45 9.76 9.34 3.00
CA LEU A 45 9.30 9.38 1.62
C LEU A 45 9.41 8.04 0.88
N GLY A 46 9.20 6.94 1.59
CA GLY A 46 9.24 5.60 1.01
C GLY A 46 10.61 4.89 1.09
N LEU A 47 11.63 5.48 1.69
CA LEU A 47 12.94 4.83 1.80
C LEU A 47 12.97 3.68 2.82
N THR A 48 12.09 3.68 3.81
CA THR A 48 12.01 2.61 4.80
C THR A 48 10.56 2.38 5.23
N THR A 49 10.28 1.18 5.74
CA THR A 49 8.94 0.83 6.24
C THR A 49 8.74 1.32 7.67
N ILE A 50 7.48 1.66 8.04
CA ILE A 50 7.09 1.96 9.42
C ILE A 50 7.10 0.72 10.32
N ILE A 51 7.23 -0.49 9.77
CA ILE A 51 7.23 -1.73 10.51
C ILE A 51 8.68 -2.16 10.76
N PRO A 52 9.14 -2.30 12.02
CA PRO A 52 10.51 -2.71 12.33
C PRO A 52 10.83 -4.11 11.83
N ASN A 53 11.97 -4.29 11.17
CA ASN A 53 12.36 -5.60 10.62
C ASN A 53 12.53 -6.69 11.70
N ASN A 54 12.96 -6.32 12.90
CA ASN A 54 13.22 -7.22 14.01
C ASN A 54 11.97 -7.82 14.66
N ILE A 55 10.77 -7.29 14.35
CA ILE A 55 9.50 -7.87 14.81
C ILE A 55 8.83 -8.77 13.78
N MET A 56 9.29 -8.77 12.52
CA MET A 56 8.67 -9.53 11.44
C MET A 56 9.06 -11.01 11.51
N GLU A 57 8.08 -11.90 11.36
CA GLU A 57 8.29 -13.33 11.11
C GLU A 57 8.28 -13.63 9.62
N SER A 58 7.29 -13.09 8.89
CA SER A 58 7.21 -13.25 7.44
C SER A 58 6.63 -12.00 6.77
N VAL A 59 6.99 -11.85 5.49
CA VAL A 59 6.41 -10.88 4.58
C VAL A 59 6.04 -11.63 3.31
N ASP A 60 4.75 -11.69 3.02
CA ASP A 60 4.20 -12.39 1.87
C ASP A 60 3.51 -11.40 0.93
N LEU A 61 3.81 -11.44 -0.36
CA LEU A 61 3.09 -10.71 -1.38
C LEU A 61 2.21 -11.66 -2.20
N CYS A 62 0.91 -11.53 -2.05
CA CYS A 62 -0.08 -12.24 -2.85
C CYS A 62 -0.49 -11.39 -4.04
N LYS A 63 -0.44 -11.96 -5.26
CA LYS A 63 -0.84 -11.31 -6.50
C LYS A 63 -2.15 -11.88 -7.08
N GLY A 64 -2.64 -12.99 -6.53
CA GLY A 64 -3.87 -13.67 -6.92
C GLY A 64 -4.14 -14.86 -6.01
N GLY A 65 -5.32 -15.49 -6.14
CA GLY A 65 -5.73 -16.59 -5.27
C GLY A 65 -5.95 -16.16 -3.83
N PHE A 66 -6.60 -15.01 -3.62
CA PHE A 66 -6.77 -14.36 -2.31
C PHE A 66 -7.65 -15.17 -1.36
N ASP A 67 -7.36 -15.08 -0.06
CA ASP A 67 -8.13 -15.73 0.99
C ASP A 67 -9.43 -14.97 1.34
N GLY A 68 -10.39 -15.63 1.98
CA GLY A 68 -11.69 -15.07 2.31
C GLY A 68 -11.68 -13.73 3.04
N PRO A 69 -10.87 -13.56 4.11
CA PRO A 69 -10.81 -12.30 4.83
C PRO A 69 -10.12 -11.14 4.08
N GLU A 70 -9.55 -11.39 2.91
CA GLU A 70 -8.79 -10.42 2.11
C GLU A 70 -9.71 -9.70 1.13
N ASN A 71 -10.03 -8.45 1.39
CA ASN A 71 -10.93 -7.62 0.60
C ASN A 71 -10.51 -6.14 0.56
N ASN A 72 -11.23 -5.32 -0.22
CA ASN A 72 -11.03 -3.88 -0.33
C ASN A 72 -9.68 -3.49 -0.96
N PHE A 73 -9.30 -4.17 -2.04
CA PHE A 73 -8.15 -3.86 -2.90
C PHE A 73 -8.35 -4.49 -4.28
N THR A 74 -7.62 -4.01 -5.28
CA THR A 74 -7.77 -4.47 -6.68
C THR A 74 -6.47 -4.96 -7.32
N ALA A 75 -5.34 -4.95 -6.59
CA ALA A 75 -4.06 -5.40 -7.14
C ALA A 75 -3.39 -6.49 -6.29
N GLY A 76 -2.52 -6.13 -5.39
CA GLY A 76 -1.79 -7.08 -4.55
C GLY A 76 -2.10 -6.94 -3.08
N HIS A 77 -1.82 -7.98 -2.30
CA HIS A 77 -1.91 -7.94 -0.87
C HIS A 77 -0.56 -8.30 -0.24
N MET A 78 0.05 -7.35 0.46
CA MET A 78 1.24 -7.59 1.26
C MET A 78 0.84 -7.91 2.70
N ARG A 79 1.08 -9.15 3.11
CA ARG A 79 0.84 -9.64 4.45
C ARG A 79 2.13 -9.63 5.25
N ILE A 80 2.14 -8.90 6.36
CA ILE A 80 3.25 -8.88 7.30
C ILE A 80 2.77 -9.54 8.58
N VAL A 81 3.46 -10.60 8.98
CA VAL A 81 3.17 -11.34 10.20
C VAL A 81 4.27 -11.06 11.21
N THR A 82 3.88 -10.70 12.41
CA THR A 82 4.83 -10.47 13.48
C THR A 82 5.16 -11.75 14.22
N LYS A 83 6.42 -11.88 14.61
CA LYS A 83 6.91 -13.06 15.32
C LYS A 83 6.26 -13.24 16.70
N ARG A 84 6.31 -14.43 17.22
CA ARG A 84 6.06 -14.68 18.64
C ARG A 84 7.27 -14.19 19.44
N PRO A 85 7.06 -13.62 20.64
CA PRO A 85 8.17 -13.26 21.51
C PRO A 85 9.03 -14.48 21.84
N GLU A 86 10.33 -14.26 21.97
CA GLU A 86 11.26 -15.34 22.33
C GLU A 86 11.02 -15.88 23.75
N SER A 87 11.40 -17.14 23.97
CA SER A 87 11.29 -17.79 25.27
C SER A 87 12.34 -17.30 26.29
N LYS A 88 13.32 -16.52 25.85
CA LYS A 88 14.36 -15.88 26.66
C LYS A 88 14.34 -14.37 26.40
N GLN A 89 14.76 -13.62 27.43
CA GLN A 89 14.95 -12.19 27.31
C GLN A 89 16.00 -11.88 26.25
N HIS A 90 15.63 -11.09 25.25
CA HIS A 90 16.52 -10.60 24.22
C HIS A 90 16.37 -9.09 24.07
N THR A 91 17.49 -8.38 23.98
CA THR A 91 17.51 -6.93 23.73
C THR A 91 18.50 -6.65 22.62
N SER A 92 18.10 -5.84 21.66
CA SER A 92 18.94 -5.45 20.53
C SER A 92 18.91 -3.96 20.28
N PHE A 93 20.05 -3.43 19.81
CA PHE A 93 20.22 -2.07 19.36
C PHE A 93 20.82 -2.10 17.97
N ALA A 94 20.35 -1.22 17.09
CA ALA A 94 20.92 -1.06 15.76
C ALA A 94 20.85 0.41 15.34
N VAL A 95 21.86 0.86 14.59
CA VAL A 95 21.93 2.21 14.04
C VAL A 95 22.35 2.10 12.58
N ASN A 96 21.64 2.81 11.73
CA ASN A 96 22.01 3.03 10.34
C ASN A 96 21.82 4.51 9.98
N ASN A 97 22.11 4.90 8.73
CA ASN A 97 22.04 6.30 8.28
C ASN A 97 20.64 6.93 8.40
N PHE A 98 19.59 6.14 8.50
CA PHE A 98 18.22 6.65 8.52
C PHE A 98 17.55 6.51 9.87
N LEU A 99 17.86 5.44 10.63
CA LEU A 99 17.16 5.06 11.85
C LEU A 99 18.11 4.50 12.90
N ALA A 100 17.94 4.95 14.13
CA ALA A 100 18.43 4.27 15.33
C ALA A 100 17.26 3.48 15.93
N SER A 101 17.48 2.24 16.34
CA SER A 101 16.47 1.34 16.87
C SER A 101 16.90 0.68 18.16
N ALA A 102 15.93 0.44 19.03
CA ALA A 102 16.07 -0.36 20.23
C ALA A 102 14.87 -1.30 20.31
N SER A 103 15.10 -2.56 20.67
CA SER A 103 14.02 -3.51 20.92
C SER A 103 14.34 -4.45 22.05
N THR A 104 13.29 -4.89 22.74
CA THR A 104 13.37 -5.88 23.80
C THR A 104 12.17 -6.81 23.73
N GLU A 105 12.40 -8.08 23.98
CA GLU A 105 11.38 -9.11 23.99
C GLU A 105 11.72 -10.20 24.99
N GLY A 106 10.70 -10.91 25.45
CA GLY A 106 10.91 -12.02 26.36
C GLY A 106 9.67 -12.41 27.17
N PRO A 107 9.79 -13.40 28.04
CA PRO A 107 8.70 -13.86 28.90
C PRO A 107 8.47 -12.93 30.10
N VAL A 108 7.19 -12.77 30.48
CA VAL A 108 6.76 -12.23 31.77
C VAL A 108 6.07 -13.34 32.52
N GLY A 109 6.85 -14.29 33.04
CA GLY A 109 6.34 -15.50 33.68
C GLY A 109 6.05 -16.63 32.69
N LYS A 110 5.13 -17.56 33.05
CA LYS A 110 4.92 -18.82 32.30
C LYS A 110 3.99 -18.69 31.09
N LYS A 111 3.10 -17.70 31.07
CA LYS A 111 2.00 -17.60 30.08
C LYS A 111 2.00 -16.30 29.27
N LEU A 112 2.67 -15.28 29.76
CA LEU A 112 2.73 -13.98 29.13
C LEU A 112 4.13 -13.73 28.58
N SER A 113 4.20 -13.20 27.37
CA SER A 113 5.44 -12.72 26.76
C SER A 113 5.18 -11.42 25.98
N TYR A 114 6.23 -10.66 25.71
CA TYR A 114 6.12 -9.34 25.11
C TYR A 114 7.21 -9.08 24.07
N ILE A 115 6.92 -8.16 23.16
CA ILE A 115 7.87 -7.49 22.27
C ILE A 115 7.61 -5.99 22.39
N VAL A 116 8.68 -5.20 22.52
CA VAL A 116 8.65 -3.75 22.37
C VAL A 116 9.79 -3.34 21.45
N SER A 117 9.51 -2.52 20.47
CA SER A 117 10.51 -1.96 19.54
C SER A 117 10.23 -0.48 19.34
N ALA A 118 11.26 0.34 19.29
CA ALA A 118 11.17 1.75 18.98
C ALA A 118 12.28 2.16 18.02
N ARG A 119 11.95 3.04 17.07
CA ARG A 119 12.93 3.60 16.11
C ARG A 119 12.78 5.11 16.03
N VAL A 120 13.89 5.80 15.83
CA VAL A 120 13.94 7.25 15.65
C VAL A 120 14.98 7.60 14.61
N SER A 121 14.71 8.64 13.81
CA SER A 121 15.63 9.09 12.76
C SER A 121 16.59 10.15 13.27
N PRO A 122 17.91 10.04 12.97
CA PRO A 122 18.88 11.07 13.24
C PRO A 122 18.95 12.17 12.16
N LEU A 123 18.15 12.12 11.09
CA LEU A 123 18.23 12.95 9.90
C LEU A 123 18.36 14.46 10.17
N THR A 124 17.67 15.00 11.16
CA THR A 124 17.80 16.43 11.53
C THR A 124 19.23 16.77 11.95
N TYR A 125 19.87 15.90 12.72
CA TYR A 125 21.25 16.12 13.21
C TYR A 125 22.27 15.93 12.08
N GLU A 126 22.05 14.93 11.23
CA GLU A 126 22.87 14.68 10.04
C GLU A 126 22.81 15.86 9.08
N TYR A 127 21.61 16.37 8.79
CA TYR A 127 21.43 17.55 7.96
C TYR A 127 22.17 18.78 8.52
N ARG A 128 22.03 19.06 9.81
CA ARG A 128 22.73 20.18 10.47
C ARG A 128 24.26 20.02 10.43
N ALA A 129 24.77 18.80 10.56
CA ALA A 129 26.19 18.51 10.40
C ALA A 129 26.65 18.77 8.96
N ILE A 130 25.92 18.28 7.95
CA ILE A 130 26.23 18.53 6.53
C ILE A 130 26.16 20.03 6.22
N GLN A 131 25.15 20.74 6.69
CA GLN A 131 25.00 22.18 6.49
C GLN A 131 26.19 22.95 7.07
N LYS A 132 26.70 22.53 8.23
CA LYS A 132 27.86 23.16 8.89
C LYS A 132 29.17 22.90 8.14
N PHE A 133 29.39 21.68 7.65
CA PHE A 133 30.66 21.27 7.04
C PHE A 133 30.68 21.41 5.51
N LEU A 134 29.53 21.33 4.85
CA LEU A 134 29.40 21.35 3.39
C LEU A 134 28.21 22.23 2.94
N PRO A 135 28.19 23.53 3.29
CA PRO A 135 27.00 24.39 3.07
C PRO A 135 26.62 24.53 1.59
N LYS A 136 27.55 24.36 0.65
CA LYS A 136 27.29 24.45 -0.80
C LYS A 136 26.53 23.23 -1.38
N MET A 137 26.50 22.10 -0.65
CA MET A 137 25.79 20.90 -1.10
C MET A 137 24.27 20.98 -0.93
N LEU A 138 23.78 21.83 -0.05
CA LEU A 138 22.38 21.88 0.37
C LEU A 138 21.64 23.13 -0.14
N GLY A 139 22.02 23.62 -1.33
CA GLY A 139 21.49 24.86 -1.90
C GLY A 139 19.96 24.97 -1.82
N GLY A 140 19.46 26.05 -1.19
CA GLY A 140 18.07 26.46 -1.23
C GLY A 140 17.15 25.98 -0.12
N MET A 141 17.49 24.95 0.64
CA MET A 141 16.74 24.56 1.84
C MET A 141 17.44 25.07 3.10
N ASN A 142 16.74 25.86 3.90
CA ASN A 142 17.23 26.34 5.19
C ASN A 142 16.39 25.72 6.31
N ASP A 143 17.02 25.50 7.46
CA ASP A 143 16.34 25.03 8.69
C ASP A 143 15.54 23.73 8.52
N PHE A 144 16.10 22.77 7.75
CA PHE A 144 15.46 21.46 7.62
C PHE A 144 15.37 20.74 8.96
N THR A 145 14.18 20.24 9.24
CA THR A 145 13.87 19.38 10.39
C THR A 145 13.16 18.12 9.92
N ALA A 146 13.54 16.99 10.48
CA ALA A 146 12.86 15.72 10.27
C ALA A 146 12.65 15.05 11.64
N LYS A 147 11.40 14.82 11.99
CA LYS A 147 10.99 14.02 13.18
C LYS A 147 10.33 12.77 12.66
N VAL A 148 11.07 11.68 12.62
CA VAL A 148 10.62 10.41 12.07
C VAL A 148 10.86 9.34 13.11
N GLY A 149 9.85 8.50 13.33
CA GLY A 149 9.99 7.38 14.25
C GLY A 149 8.73 6.54 14.36
N ASP A 150 8.91 5.40 14.98
CA ASP A 150 7.84 4.45 15.27
C ASP A 150 8.07 3.73 16.60
N VAL A 151 6.97 3.22 17.11
CA VAL A 151 6.95 2.34 18.28
C VAL A 151 6.00 1.17 18.02
N TYR A 152 6.44 -0.01 18.34
CA TYR A 152 5.64 -1.23 18.29
C TYR A 152 5.66 -1.92 19.65
N ALA A 153 4.49 -2.41 20.07
CA ALA A 153 4.36 -3.25 21.26
C ALA A 153 3.43 -4.42 20.99
N LYS A 154 3.77 -5.60 21.48
CA LYS A 154 2.95 -6.81 21.42
C LYS A 154 2.98 -7.53 22.74
N LEU A 155 1.82 -7.97 23.19
CA LEU A 155 1.63 -8.89 24.31
C LEU A 155 1.06 -10.19 23.76
N HIS A 156 1.67 -11.29 24.11
CA HIS A 156 1.24 -12.64 23.76
C HIS A 156 0.91 -13.41 25.03
N PHE A 157 -0.37 -13.73 25.22
CA PHE A 157 -0.87 -14.45 26.39
C PHE A 157 -1.39 -15.83 25.99
N GLN A 158 -0.64 -16.86 26.33
CA GLN A 158 -1.03 -18.25 26.14
C GLN A 158 -1.85 -18.70 27.35
N ILE A 159 -3.18 -18.62 27.25
CA ILE A 159 -4.12 -19.00 28.31
C ILE A 159 -3.92 -20.49 28.65
N ASN A 160 -3.91 -21.32 27.58
CA ASN A 160 -3.56 -22.75 27.61
C ASN A 160 -3.16 -23.20 26.19
N ASP A 161 -2.99 -24.51 25.95
CA ASP A 161 -2.51 -25.04 24.65
C ASP A 161 -3.46 -24.79 23.48
N ARG A 162 -4.73 -24.47 23.73
CA ARG A 162 -5.75 -24.24 22.71
C ARG A 162 -6.18 -22.79 22.59
N HIS A 163 -5.92 -21.97 23.58
CA HIS A 163 -6.44 -20.60 23.68
C HIS A 163 -5.30 -19.60 23.81
N ILE A 164 -5.25 -18.67 22.87
CA ILE A 164 -4.24 -17.61 22.81
C ILE A 164 -4.95 -16.26 22.67
N LEU A 165 -4.46 -15.26 23.39
CA LEU A 165 -4.86 -13.86 23.27
C LEU A 165 -3.63 -13.02 22.94
N ASP A 166 -3.66 -12.32 21.83
CA ASP A 166 -2.64 -11.36 21.42
C ASP A 166 -3.20 -9.93 21.47
N GLY A 167 -2.41 -9.01 21.95
CA GLY A 167 -2.66 -7.58 21.82
C GLY A 167 -1.45 -6.91 21.19
N SER A 168 -1.64 -6.05 20.20
CA SER A 168 -0.53 -5.28 19.63
C SER A 168 -0.91 -3.85 19.28
N PHE A 169 0.11 -3.00 19.24
CA PHE A 169 0.01 -1.58 18.92
C PHE A 169 1.20 -1.18 18.06
N LEU A 170 0.95 -0.41 17.00
CA LEU A 170 1.95 0.26 16.18
C LEU A 170 1.59 1.74 16.11
N GLY A 171 2.53 2.63 16.47
CA GLY A 171 2.44 4.05 16.25
C GLY A 171 3.59 4.53 15.39
N SER A 172 3.35 5.37 14.39
CA SER A 172 4.39 5.99 13.56
C SER A 172 4.11 7.45 13.29
N LEU A 173 5.17 8.23 13.15
CA LEU A 173 5.13 9.65 12.83
C LEU A 173 6.27 9.99 11.87
N ASP A 174 5.94 10.72 10.82
CA ASP A 174 6.86 11.45 9.97
C ASP A 174 6.46 12.92 9.94
N ARG A 175 7.38 13.81 10.28
CA ARG A 175 7.19 15.26 10.17
C ARG A 175 8.44 15.91 9.62
N TYR A 176 8.27 16.65 8.55
CA TYR A 176 9.32 17.41 7.87
C TYR A 176 8.95 18.87 7.86
N GLY A 177 9.94 19.74 8.12
CA GLY A 177 9.80 21.18 8.01
C GLY A 177 11.05 21.77 7.38
N PHE A 178 10.90 22.77 6.55
CA PHE A 178 12.02 23.50 5.92
C PHE A 178 11.58 24.89 5.48
N ASN A 179 12.54 25.81 5.44
CA ASN A 179 12.37 27.13 4.86
C ASN A 179 12.92 27.11 3.43
N THR A 180 12.15 27.61 2.49
CA THR A 180 12.59 27.77 1.10
C THR A 180 13.35 29.10 0.92
N SER A 181 14.09 29.22 -0.18
CA SER A 181 14.87 30.42 -0.48
C SER A 181 14.01 31.68 -0.70
N ASP A 182 12.73 31.55 -0.99
CA ASP A 182 11.77 32.64 -1.14
C ASP A 182 11.13 33.08 0.18
N GLY A 183 11.58 32.51 1.32
CA GLY A 183 11.09 32.82 2.65
C GLY A 183 9.80 32.10 3.05
N SER A 184 9.34 31.15 2.25
CA SER A 184 8.22 30.28 2.64
C SER A 184 8.66 29.26 3.67
N HIS A 185 7.78 28.96 4.63
CA HIS A 185 7.92 27.82 5.53
C HIS A 185 6.97 26.70 5.11
N GLU A 186 7.53 25.52 4.89
CA GLU A 186 6.75 24.33 4.50
C GLU A 186 6.89 23.25 5.57
N MET A 187 5.77 22.65 5.93
CA MET A 187 5.72 21.52 6.85
C MET A 187 4.80 20.44 6.29
N MET A 188 5.24 19.19 6.43
CA MET A 188 4.45 18.01 6.06
C MET A 188 4.56 16.99 7.15
N ASP A 189 3.44 16.35 7.44
CA ASP A 189 3.44 15.21 8.34
C ASP A 189 2.44 14.14 7.91
N TRP A 190 2.74 12.92 8.29
CA TRP A 190 1.82 11.80 8.29
C TRP A 190 2.05 10.92 9.50
N SER A 191 0.99 10.26 9.94
CA SER A 191 1.03 9.41 11.12
C SER A 191 0.10 8.21 11.00
N ASN A 192 0.48 7.13 11.67
CA ASN A 192 -0.35 5.94 11.81
C ASN A 192 -0.46 5.54 13.27
N LEU A 193 -1.66 5.11 13.67
CA LEU A 193 -1.90 4.36 14.89
C LEU A 193 -2.69 3.11 14.51
N VAL A 194 -2.16 1.93 14.84
CA VAL A 194 -2.80 0.64 14.57
C VAL A 194 -2.81 -0.16 15.86
N GLY A 195 -3.99 -0.48 16.36
CA GLY A 195 -4.17 -1.33 17.53
C GLY A 195 -5.02 -2.54 17.22
N MET A 196 -4.69 -3.68 17.82
CA MET A 196 -5.54 -4.87 17.72
C MET A 196 -5.53 -5.71 18.98
N ILE A 197 -6.62 -6.44 19.17
CA ILE A 197 -6.77 -7.55 20.10
C ILE A 197 -7.27 -8.74 19.31
N ARG A 198 -6.57 -9.87 19.41
CA ARG A 198 -6.88 -11.12 18.69
C ARG A 198 -6.99 -12.27 19.66
N TYR A 199 -8.11 -12.96 19.61
CA TYR A 199 -8.29 -14.24 20.27
C TYR A 199 -8.26 -15.37 19.24
N ARG A 200 -7.52 -16.44 19.56
CA ARG A 200 -7.40 -17.66 18.76
C ARG A 200 -7.74 -18.88 19.58
N TYR A 201 -8.58 -19.73 19.02
CA TYR A 201 -8.85 -21.07 19.51
C TYR A 201 -8.39 -22.09 18.47
N THR A 202 -7.58 -23.06 18.91
CA THR A 202 -7.09 -24.17 18.09
C THR A 202 -7.49 -25.46 18.77
N GLY A 203 -8.58 -26.05 18.35
CA GLY A 203 -9.08 -27.32 18.86
C GLY A 203 -9.12 -28.34 17.74
N GLY A 204 -8.70 -29.58 17.99
CA GLY A 204 -8.80 -30.72 17.11
C GLY A 204 -8.92 -30.41 15.61
N ARG A 205 -10.15 -30.40 15.10
CA ARG A 205 -10.46 -30.11 13.68
C ARG A 205 -11.05 -28.72 13.44
N THR A 206 -10.99 -27.83 14.43
CA THR A 206 -11.62 -26.51 14.33
C THR A 206 -10.69 -25.43 14.82
N HIS A 207 -10.45 -24.42 13.97
CA HIS A 207 -9.71 -23.21 14.32
C HIS A 207 -10.65 -22.01 14.23
N PHE A 208 -10.75 -21.26 15.32
CA PHE A 208 -11.51 -20.01 15.39
C PHE A 208 -10.56 -18.86 15.71
N GLU A 209 -10.74 -17.75 15.01
CA GLU A 209 -10.02 -16.51 15.25
C GLU A 209 -11.00 -15.34 15.21
N THR A 210 -10.90 -14.45 16.19
CA THR A 210 -11.57 -13.16 16.17
C THR A 210 -10.59 -12.05 16.47
N THR A 211 -10.67 -10.94 15.72
CA THR A 211 -9.79 -9.78 15.83
C THR A 211 -10.63 -8.52 15.87
N ALA A 212 -10.47 -7.75 16.94
CA ALA A 212 -10.93 -6.36 17.02
C ALA A 212 -9.74 -5.44 16.73
N SER A 213 -9.94 -4.42 15.89
CA SER A 213 -8.89 -3.48 15.50
C SER A 213 -9.38 -2.03 15.50
N ALA A 214 -8.44 -1.11 15.70
CA ALA A 214 -8.64 0.32 15.57
C ALA A 214 -7.43 0.91 14.83
N ASN A 215 -7.69 1.68 13.78
CA ASN A 215 -6.69 2.34 12.96
C ASN A 215 -6.96 3.83 12.89
N SER A 216 -5.90 4.64 12.88
CA SER A 216 -5.96 6.05 12.54
C SER A 216 -4.80 6.38 11.62
N TYR A 217 -5.10 6.97 10.48
CA TYR A 217 -4.12 7.49 9.53
C TYR A 217 -4.42 8.96 9.27
N GLY A 218 -3.41 9.79 9.36
CA GLY A 218 -3.54 11.23 9.12
C GLY A 218 -2.39 11.76 8.29
N THR A 219 -2.68 12.73 7.43
CA THR A 219 -1.70 13.50 6.67
C THR A 219 -1.98 14.99 6.82
N SER A 220 -0.93 15.81 6.81
CA SER A 220 -1.03 17.25 6.83
C SER A 220 0.06 17.87 5.98
N GLN A 221 -0.29 18.91 5.24
CA GLN A 221 0.64 19.79 4.56
C GLN A 221 0.30 21.23 4.92
N GLN A 222 1.31 21.96 5.38
CA GLN A 222 1.19 23.36 5.75
C GLN A 222 2.23 24.16 4.95
N GLN A 223 1.79 25.27 4.39
CA GLN A 223 2.64 26.23 3.72
C GLN A 223 2.32 27.61 4.25
N GLU A 224 3.32 28.31 4.75
CA GLU A 224 3.23 29.70 5.18
C GLU A 224 4.16 30.55 4.31
N LYS A 225 3.60 31.58 3.72
CA LYS A 225 4.33 32.50 2.82
C LYS A 225 3.90 33.92 3.07
N THR A 226 4.85 34.83 3.16
CA THR A 226 4.58 36.27 3.15
C THR A 226 4.72 36.79 1.72
N TYR A 227 3.61 37.22 1.12
CA TYR A 227 3.58 37.82 -0.20
C TYR A 227 3.03 39.24 -0.13
N ARG A 228 3.82 40.23 -0.59
CA ARG A 228 3.49 41.69 -0.54
C ARG A 228 3.05 42.19 0.83
N GLY A 229 3.62 41.63 1.92
CA GLY A 229 3.29 42.02 3.29
C GLY A 229 2.05 41.32 3.88
N GLU A 230 1.36 40.48 3.12
CA GLU A 230 0.28 39.65 3.59
C GLU A 230 0.76 38.23 3.86
N HIS A 231 0.38 37.70 5.02
CA HIS A 231 0.62 36.30 5.38
C HIS A 231 -0.41 35.40 4.71
N GLN A 232 0.07 34.52 3.82
CA GLN A 232 -0.74 33.47 3.22
C GLN A 232 -0.43 32.16 3.94
N TYR A 233 -1.47 31.50 4.39
CA TYR A 233 -1.39 30.22 5.08
C TYR A 233 -2.25 29.19 4.39
N LEU A 234 -1.62 28.05 4.04
CA LEU A 234 -2.28 26.88 3.48
C LEU A 234 -2.14 25.74 4.50
N ASP A 235 -3.25 25.15 4.90
CA ASP A 235 -3.28 24.00 5.81
C ASP A 235 -4.21 22.94 5.22
N LEU A 236 -3.61 21.85 4.75
CA LEU A 236 -4.30 20.71 4.17
C LEU A 236 -4.19 19.54 5.13
N LYS A 237 -5.32 19.05 5.61
CA LYS A 237 -5.37 17.88 6.48
C LYS A 237 -6.31 16.83 5.92
N SER A 238 -5.87 15.59 5.95
CA SER A 238 -6.69 14.44 5.64
C SER A 238 -6.56 13.38 6.73
N SER A 239 -7.66 12.72 7.07
CA SER A 239 -7.64 11.63 8.04
C SER A 239 -8.61 10.52 7.71
N LEU A 240 -8.23 9.32 8.13
CA LEU A 240 -9.03 8.11 8.13
C LEU A 240 -8.96 7.50 9.53
N GLU A 241 -10.11 7.25 10.14
CA GLU A 241 -10.25 6.47 11.36
C GLU A 241 -11.08 5.22 11.05
N GLU A 242 -10.59 4.03 11.40
CA GLU A 242 -11.27 2.78 11.11
C GLU A 242 -11.34 1.87 12.33
N TYR A 243 -12.49 1.29 12.56
CA TYR A 243 -12.72 0.26 13.58
C TYR A 243 -13.19 -1.02 12.89
N GLY A 244 -12.52 -2.13 13.19
CA GLY A 244 -12.76 -3.42 12.56
C GLY A 244 -13.09 -4.52 13.56
N LEU A 245 -14.03 -5.39 13.18
CA LEU A 245 -14.29 -6.66 13.87
C LEU A 245 -14.34 -7.77 12.82
N LYS A 246 -13.38 -8.67 12.89
CA LYS A 246 -13.24 -9.81 11.97
C LYS A 246 -13.30 -11.11 12.74
N SER A 247 -14.14 -12.05 12.30
CA SER A 247 -14.22 -13.40 12.86
C SER A 247 -14.12 -14.42 11.75
N SER A 248 -13.33 -15.45 11.94
CA SER A 248 -13.15 -16.55 11.00
C SER A 248 -13.16 -17.90 11.70
N LEU A 249 -13.72 -18.88 11.02
CA LEU A 249 -13.80 -20.26 11.47
C LEU A 249 -13.26 -21.15 10.35
N ARG A 250 -12.42 -22.12 10.70
CA ARG A 250 -11.92 -23.13 9.75
C ARG A 250 -12.17 -24.52 10.32
N HIS A 251 -12.72 -25.40 9.49
CA HIS A 251 -12.97 -26.78 9.78
C HIS A 251 -12.15 -27.68 8.87
N TYR A 252 -11.49 -28.67 9.44
CA TYR A 252 -10.62 -29.62 8.77
C TYR A 252 -11.30 -30.99 8.69
N PHE A 253 -11.47 -31.50 7.47
CA PHE A 253 -12.12 -32.76 7.16
C PHE A 253 -11.18 -33.67 6.38
N LEU A 254 -11.48 -34.97 6.32
CA LEU A 254 -10.77 -35.94 5.50
C LEU A 254 -9.24 -35.92 5.71
N GLU A 255 -8.80 -35.91 6.97
CA GLU A 255 -7.39 -35.84 7.32
C GLU A 255 -6.69 -34.62 6.71
N ASP A 256 -7.33 -33.44 6.85
CA ASP A 256 -6.89 -32.13 6.37
C ASP A 256 -6.88 -31.97 4.82
N LYS A 257 -7.42 -32.95 4.07
CA LYS A 257 -7.55 -32.84 2.60
C LYS A 257 -8.64 -31.84 2.19
N LEU A 258 -9.67 -31.68 3.02
CA LEU A 258 -10.72 -30.69 2.78
C LEU A 258 -10.77 -29.71 3.94
N VAL A 259 -10.60 -28.43 3.64
CA VAL A 259 -10.72 -27.34 4.61
C VAL A 259 -11.86 -26.42 4.17
N ILE A 260 -12.81 -26.21 5.06
CA ILE A 260 -13.89 -25.23 4.88
C ILE A 260 -13.64 -24.09 5.84
N GLY A 261 -13.53 -22.89 5.31
CA GLY A 261 -13.35 -21.66 6.06
C GLY A 261 -14.50 -20.70 5.80
N GLU A 262 -15.01 -20.10 6.85
CA GLU A 262 -16.07 -19.10 6.77
C GLU A 262 -15.79 -17.94 7.72
N GLY A 263 -16.44 -16.80 7.48
CA GLY A 263 -16.30 -15.69 8.39
C GLY A 263 -17.00 -14.42 7.94
N ALA A 264 -16.86 -13.42 8.79
CA ALA A 264 -17.37 -12.09 8.55
C ALA A 264 -16.37 -11.02 9.01
N ASN A 265 -16.40 -9.87 8.35
CA ASN A 265 -15.64 -8.69 8.67
C ASN A 265 -16.56 -7.47 8.62
N LEU A 266 -16.59 -6.70 9.70
CA LEU A 266 -17.28 -5.42 9.78
C LEU A 266 -16.23 -4.33 9.97
N ARG A 267 -16.27 -3.31 9.11
CA ARG A 267 -15.37 -2.16 9.17
C ARG A 267 -16.19 -0.87 9.15
N TYR A 268 -16.12 -0.12 10.23
CA TYR A 268 -16.70 1.20 10.33
C TYR A 268 -15.57 2.22 10.22
N ALA A 269 -15.69 3.16 9.29
CA ALA A 269 -14.63 4.14 9.06
C ALA A 269 -15.19 5.56 8.88
N GLY A 270 -14.44 6.54 9.38
CA GLY A 270 -14.67 7.97 9.20
C GLY A 270 -13.58 8.58 8.33
N PHE A 271 -13.96 9.21 7.23
CA PHE A 271 -13.07 9.87 6.28
C PHE A 271 -13.21 11.38 6.37
N ALA A 272 -12.08 12.06 6.46
CA ALA A 272 -11.99 13.52 6.36
C ALA A 272 -10.94 13.85 5.28
N PRO A 273 -11.33 13.91 3.99
CA PRO A 273 -10.39 13.98 2.87
C PRO A 273 -9.69 15.33 2.70
N GLY A 274 -9.90 16.27 3.59
CA GLY A 274 -9.21 17.55 3.60
C GLY A 274 -9.80 18.59 2.66
N GLN A 275 -9.80 19.83 3.13
CA GLN A 275 -10.13 21.04 2.36
C GLN A 275 -9.28 22.20 2.84
N ILE A 276 -8.99 23.14 1.94
CA ILE A 276 -8.28 24.37 2.28
C ILE A 276 -9.20 25.28 3.11
N GLY A 277 -8.77 25.65 4.30
CA GLY A 277 -9.33 26.76 5.07
C GLY A 277 -10.74 26.58 5.66
N THR A 278 -11.27 25.33 5.73
CA THR A 278 -12.59 25.04 6.31
C THR A 278 -12.54 23.88 7.31
N ASP A 279 -13.54 23.83 8.20
CA ASP A 279 -13.73 22.70 9.10
C ASP A 279 -13.88 21.40 8.29
N ILE A 280 -13.02 20.41 8.60
CA ILE A 280 -13.05 19.12 7.95
C ILE A 280 -14.29 18.35 8.39
N LYS A 281 -15.19 18.06 7.45
CA LYS A 281 -16.37 17.24 7.71
C LYS A 281 -16.03 15.77 7.46
N LYS A 282 -16.43 14.91 8.39
CA LYS A 282 -16.23 13.46 8.27
C LYS A 282 -17.40 12.79 7.53
N THR A 283 -17.09 11.92 6.58
CA THR A 283 -18.03 10.95 6.00
C THR A 283 -17.82 9.61 6.66
N ASN A 284 -18.86 9.06 7.26
CA ASN A 284 -18.79 7.74 7.89
C ASN A 284 -19.26 6.66 6.94
N THR A 285 -18.63 5.50 7.01
CA THR A 285 -18.92 4.35 6.16
C THR A 285 -19.01 3.07 6.97
N LEU A 286 -19.74 2.10 6.42
CA LEU A 286 -19.76 0.72 6.90
C LEU A 286 -19.50 -0.22 5.73
N LEU A 287 -18.47 -1.03 5.86
CA LEU A 287 -18.17 -2.15 4.95
C LEU A 287 -18.40 -3.46 5.71
N ALA A 288 -19.39 -4.22 5.29
CA ALA A 288 -19.67 -5.56 5.80
C ALA A 288 -19.32 -6.59 4.73
N THR A 289 -18.51 -7.58 5.08
CA THR A 289 -18.11 -8.68 4.20
C THR A 289 -18.36 -10.01 4.88
N GLY A 290 -19.02 -10.92 4.19
CA GLY A 290 -19.08 -12.34 4.55
C GLY A 290 -18.36 -13.17 3.51
N TRP A 291 -17.70 -14.25 3.90
CA TRP A 291 -16.98 -15.14 2.97
C TRP A 291 -17.11 -16.61 3.29
N LEU A 292 -16.90 -17.42 2.25
CA LEU A 292 -16.74 -18.86 2.30
C LEU A 292 -15.50 -19.27 1.52
N ASN A 293 -14.62 -20.06 2.14
CA ASN A 293 -13.46 -20.70 1.52
C ASN A 293 -13.71 -22.21 1.44
N VAL A 294 -13.33 -22.81 0.35
CA VAL A 294 -13.21 -24.27 0.21
C VAL A 294 -11.83 -24.58 -0.34
N GLU A 295 -11.04 -25.33 0.41
CA GLU A 295 -9.70 -25.75 0.02
C GLU A 295 -9.67 -27.29 -0.04
N PHE A 296 -9.21 -27.80 -1.17
CA PHE A 296 -9.03 -29.23 -1.36
C PHE A 296 -7.55 -29.51 -1.67
N ASN A 297 -6.93 -30.32 -0.83
CA ASN A 297 -5.50 -30.63 -0.89
C ASN A 297 -5.29 -32.13 -1.01
N LEU A 298 -4.77 -32.58 -2.15
CA LEU A 298 -4.17 -33.89 -2.29
C LEU A 298 -2.65 -33.72 -2.07
N PRO A 299 -2.09 -34.25 -0.99
CA PRO A 299 -0.68 -34.08 -0.68
C PRO A 299 0.22 -34.43 -1.88
N GLU A 300 1.24 -33.60 -2.11
CA GLU A 300 2.23 -33.70 -3.18
C GLU A 300 1.69 -33.64 -4.62
N MET A 301 0.37 -33.60 -4.85
CA MET A 301 -0.20 -33.66 -6.19
C MET A 301 -0.99 -32.41 -6.58
N LEU A 302 -2.03 -32.06 -5.82
CA LEU A 302 -2.99 -31.03 -6.25
C LEU A 302 -3.50 -30.25 -5.04
N SER A 303 -3.52 -28.92 -5.17
CA SER A 303 -4.19 -28.01 -4.24
C SER A 303 -5.13 -27.12 -5.01
N ILE A 304 -6.40 -27.07 -4.62
CA ILE A 304 -7.43 -26.21 -5.21
C ILE A 304 -8.04 -25.39 -4.08
N LYS A 305 -8.19 -24.09 -4.31
CA LYS A 305 -8.89 -23.19 -3.40
C LYS A 305 -9.93 -22.37 -4.17
N ALA A 306 -11.14 -22.32 -3.65
CA ALA A 306 -12.20 -21.46 -4.14
C ALA A 306 -12.74 -20.60 -2.99
N VAL A 307 -12.92 -19.32 -3.26
CA VAL A 307 -13.42 -18.32 -2.30
C VAL A 307 -14.54 -17.52 -2.92
N ALA A 308 -15.60 -17.33 -2.17
CA ALA A 308 -16.67 -16.39 -2.50
C ALA A 308 -16.82 -15.37 -1.36
N ARG A 309 -17.00 -14.08 -1.71
CA ARG A 309 -17.24 -12.99 -0.75
C ARG A 309 -18.46 -12.19 -1.18
N ALA A 310 -19.30 -11.85 -0.22
CA ALA A 310 -20.40 -10.91 -0.40
C ALA A 310 -20.10 -9.65 0.40
N ASN A 311 -20.09 -8.51 -0.28
CA ASN A 311 -19.80 -7.21 0.31
C ASN A 311 -21.03 -6.32 0.28
N MET A 312 -21.25 -5.59 1.36
CA MET A 312 -22.17 -4.47 1.45
C MET A 312 -21.40 -3.26 1.97
N PHE A 313 -21.31 -2.24 1.15
CA PHE A 313 -20.72 -0.95 1.51
C PHE A 313 -21.81 0.11 1.56
N ARG A 314 -21.78 0.94 2.60
CA ARG A 314 -22.66 2.10 2.75
C ARG A 314 -21.89 3.26 3.33
N ASN A 315 -22.05 4.44 2.72
CA ASN A 315 -21.65 5.69 3.35
C ASN A 315 -22.85 6.42 3.94
N TYR A 316 -22.60 7.23 4.95
CA TYR A 316 -23.59 8.00 5.70
C TYR A 316 -23.25 9.48 5.60
N ASP A 317 -24.23 10.30 5.24
CA ASP A 317 -24.10 11.75 5.35
C ASP A 317 -24.17 12.16 6.82
N MET A 318 -23.17 12.89 7.29
CA MET A 318 -23.03 13.20 8.72
C MET A 318 -24.00 14.26 9.23
N LYS A 319 -24.55 15.12 8.37
CA LYS A 319 -25.54 16.15 8.77
C LYS A 319 -26.48 16.51 7.63
N LYS A 320 -27.76 16.37 7.87
CA LYS A 320 -28.84 16.88 6.99
C LYS A 320 -28.78 18.39 6.68
N ASN A 321 -27.95 19.16 7.40
CA ASN A 321 -27.84 20.62 7.28
C ASN A 321 -26.48 21.08 6.75
N SER A 322 -25.63 20.20 6.24
CA SER A 322 -24.37 20.64 5.62
C SER A 322 -24.63 21.11 4.19
N ILE A 323 -24.10 22.29 3.86
CA ILE A 323 -24.30 22.94 2.55
C ILE A 323 -23.70 22.08 1.43
N GLN A 324 -22.70 21.28 1.72
CA GLN A 324 -22.12 20.28 0.80
C GLN A 324 -21.60 19.07 1.59
N PRO A 325 -22.05 17.84 1.30
CA PRO A 325 -21.44 16.62 1.82
C PRO A 325 -20.10 16.37 1.14
N TYR A 326 -19.14 15.71 1.85
CA TYR A 326 -17.84 15.32 1.25
C TYR A 326 -17.98 14.20 0.24
N SER A 327 -18.96 13.35 0.41
CA SER A 327 -19.40 12.37 -0.57
C SER A 327 -20.90 12.20 -0.51
N ASN A 328 -21.50 11.95 -1.65
CA ASN A 328 -22.90 11.62 -1.71
C ASN A 328 -23.15 10.24 -1.06
N PRO A 329 -24.26 10.05 -0.31
CA PRO A 329 -24.62 8.75 0.21
C PRO A 329 -24.73 7.71 -0.90
N GLY A 330 -24.22 6.51 -0.64
CA GLY A 330 -24.32 5.39 -1.58
C GLY A 330 -24.40 4.05 -0.88
N ILE A 331 -25.08 3.11 -1.50
CA ILE A 331 -25.13 1.70 -1.06
C ILE A 331 -24.69 0.84 -2.23
N HIS A 332 -23.59 0.09 -2.03
CA HIS A 332 -23.07 -0.82 -3.03
C HIS A 332 -23.08 -2.25 -2.48
N LYS A 333 -23.62 -3.17 -3.26
CA LYS A 333 -23.65 -4.61 -2.95
C LYS A 333 -22.95 -5.35 -4.07
N ASN A 334 -21.87 -6.05 -3.75
CA ASN A 334 -21.03 -6.69 -4.75
C ASN A 334 -20.61 -8.09 -4.30
N MET A 335 -20.38 -8.96 -5.29
CA MET A 335 -19.79 -10.27 -5.09
C MET A 335 -18.36 -10.28 -5.63
N GLU A 336 -17.46 -10.84 -4.85
CA GLU A 336 -16.09 -11.15 -5.24
C GLU A 336 -15.89 -12.65 -5.23
N TYR A 337 -14.94 -13.11 -6.02
CA TYR A 337 -14.52 -14.50 -6.02
C TYR A 337 -13.02 -14.61 -6.27
N SER A 338 -12.44 -15.68 -5.76
CA SER A 338 -11.05 -16.00 -5.94
C SER A 338 -10.91 -17.51 -6.13
N PHE A 339 -10.22 -17.90 -7.17
CA PHE A 339 -9.92 -19.31 -7.46
C PHE A 339 -8.42 -19.47 -7.64
N SER A 340 -7.85 -20.50 -7.05
CA SER A 340 -6.47 -20.91 -7.32
C SER A 340 -6.34 -22.42 -7.38
N ALA A 341 -5.48 -22.88 -8.29
CA ALA A 341 -5.13 -24.28 -8.41
C ALA A 341 -3.61 -24.40 -8.57
N LYS A 342 -3.02 -25.37 -7.88
CA LYS A 342 -1.62 -25.75 -8.04
C LYS A 342 -1.54 -27.25 -8.25
N TRP A 343 -0.99 -27.65 -9.39
CA TRP A 343 -0.76 -29.03 -9.76
C TRP A 343 0.74 -29.32 -9.80
N ASN A 344 1.21 -30.16 -8.89
CA ASN A 344 2.56 -30.68 -8.94
C ASN A 344 2.61 -31.83 -9.96
N MET A 345 3.03 -31.51 -11.17
CA MET A 345 3.14 -32.48 -12.30
C MET A 345 4.16 -33.57 -12.00
N THR A 346 5.22 -33.17 -11.31
CA THR A 346 6.27 -34.05 -10.79
C THR A 346 6.74 -33.51 -9.44
N ARG A 347 7.66 -34.23 -8.77
CA ARG A 347 8.30 -33.73 -7.54
C ARG A 347 9.04 -32.40 -7.72
N ASN A 348 9.43 -32.09 -8.95
CA ASN A 348 10.25 -30.92 -9.27
C ASN A 348 9.53 -29.85 -10.10
N LEU A 349 8.36 -30.14 -10.64
CA LEU A 349 7.65 -29.26 -11.58
C LEU A 349 6.22 -29.04 -11.12
N ALA A 350 5.78 -27.79 -11.10
CA ALA A 350 4.41 -27.41 -10.77
C ALA A 350 3.84 -26.41 -11.79
N LEU A 351 2.55 -26.57 -12.06
CA LEU A 351 1.70 -25.63 -12.78
C LEU A 351 0.74 -24.99 -11.78
N GLU A 352 0.62 -23.67 -11.81
CA GLU A 352 -0.32 -22.94 -10.96
C GLU A 352 -1.12 -21.93 -11.77
N GLY A 353 -2.36 -21.70 -11.35
CA GLY A 353 -3.22 -20.70 -11.96
C GLY A 353 -4.11 -20.03 -10.93
N THR A 354 -4.45 -18.76 -11.18
CA THR A 354 -5.38 -17.98 -10.36
C THR A 354 -6.39 -17.27 -11.23
N PHE A 355 -7.57 -17.03 -10.66
CA PHE A 355 -8.61 -16.23 -11.29
C PHE A 355 -9.38 -15.49 -10.20
N ASP A 356 -9.38 -14.16 -10.24
CA ASP A 356 -9.88 -13.33 -9.16
C ASP A 356 -10.76 -12.19 -9.70
N LYS A 357 -11.88 -11.92 -9.00
CA LYS A 357 -12.63 -10.66 -9.09
C LYS A 357 -12.58 -9.98 -7.74
N MET A 358 -12.04 -8.76 -7.71
CA MET A 358 -11.83 -7.98 -6.48
C MET A 358 -12.49 -6.62 -6.59
N MET A 359 -12.92 -6.08 -5.44
CA MET A 359 -13.55 -4.77 -5.31
C MET A 359 -12.79 -3.92 -4.29
N GLN A 360 -12.74 -2.62 -4.54
CA GLN A 360 -12.14 -1.64 -3.63
C GLN A 360 -13.11 -0.50 -3.37
N TYR A 361 -13.35 -0.21 -2.10
CA TYR A 361 -14.29 0.80 -1.61
C TYR A 361 -13.61 2.02 -1.00
N TYR A 362 -12.34 1.88 -0.60
CA TYR A 362 -11.49 2.95 -0.08
C TYR A 362 -10.42 3.25 -1.13
N HIS A 363 -10.49 4.45 -1.69
CA HIS A 363 -9.62 4.86 -2.79
C HIS A 363 -8.49 5.73 -2.27
N THR A 364 -7.28 5.49 -2.73
CA THR A 364 -6.15 6.38 -2.48
C THR A 364 -6.04 7.36 -3.63
N LEU A 365 -6.20 8.63 -3.31
CA LEU A 365 -5.88 9.72 -4.22
C LEU A 365 -4.42 10.07 -4.04
N GLU A 366 -3.62 9.69 -5.03
CA GLU A 366 -2.20 9.97 -5.04
C GLU A 366 -1.99 11.48 -5.11
N GLY A 367 -1.14 12.01 -4.21
CA GLY A 367 -0.83 13.43 -4.15
C GLY A 367 -0.16 13.94 -5.42
N LEU A 368 0.08 15.24 -5.44
CA LEU A 368 0.59 15.98 -6.59
C LEU A 368 1.86 15.40 -7.21
N PRO A 369 2.03 15.55 -8.53
CA PRO A 369 3.26 15.17 -9.24
C PRO A 369 4.50 16.00 -8.82
N VAL A 370 4.35 17.00 -7.97
CA VAL A 370 5.41 17.94 -7.55
C VAL A 370 6.15 17.47 -6.30
N GLY A 371 6.45 16.19 -6.20
CA GLY A 371 7.54 15.74 -5.32
C GLY A 371 7.16 15.28 -3.92
N TRP A 372 6.06 15.72 -3.32
CA TRP A 372 5.66 15.35 -1.97
C TRP A 372 4.24 14.82 -2.03
N SER A 373 4.06 13.51 -1.91
CA SER A 373 2.72 12.93 -1.97
C SER A 373 2.10 12.86 -0.58
N LEU A 374 1.01 13.55 -0.42
CA LEU A 374 0.07 13.32 0.67
C LEU A 374 -1.04 12.45 0.09
N ASP A 375 -0.92 11.16 0.27
CA ASP A 375 -1.95 10.24 -0.17
C ASP A 375 -3.17 10.40 0.72
N MET A 376 -4.28 10.80 0.11
CA MET A 376 -5.55 10.89 0.81
C MET A 376 -6.36 9.62 0.55
N VAL A 377 -7.00 9.13 1.59
CA VAL A 377 -7.93 8.01 1.46
C VAL A 377 -9.35 8.55 1.49
N VAL A 378 -10.11 8.22 0.43
CA VAL A 378 -11.49 8.66 0.24
C VAL A 378 -12.42 7.46 0.07
N PRO A 379 -13.69 7.53 0.50
CA PRO A 379 -14.63 6.45 0.36
C PRO A 379 -15.32 6.46 -1.01
N THR A 380 -15.80 5.31 -1.45
CA THR A 380 -16.82 5.19 -2.48
C THR A 380 -18.07 6.00 -2.12
N GLY A 381 -18.72 6.60 -3.12
CA GLY A 381 -19.95 7.38 -2.99
C GLY A 381 -20.99 7.01 -4.04
N GLU A 382 -21.93 7.90 -4.29
CA GLU A 382 -22.91 7.74 -5.38
C GLU A 382 -22.25 7.98 -6.74
N ASN A 383 -21.40 9.02 -6.84
CA ASN A 383 -20.74 9.43 -8.08
C ASN A 383 -19.39 8.73 -8.28
N VAL A 384 -18.76 8.26 -7.21
CA VAL A 384 -17.49 7.54 -7.25
C VAL A 384 -17.75 6.07 -6.93
N LEU A 385 -17.91 5.28 -7.98
CA LEU A 385 -18.21 3.85 -7.90
C LEU A 385 -17.03 3.06 -7.33
N PRO A 386 -17.26 1.88 -6.70
CA PRO A 386 -16.18 1.01 -6.29
C PRO A 386 -15.29 0.65 -7.48
N GLU A 387 -13.98 0.76 -7.29
CA GLU A 387 -13.03 0.22 -8.26
C GLU A 387 -13.12 -1.30 -8.27
N SER A 388 -12.97 -1.90 -9.45
CA SER A 388 -12.97 -3.36 -9.59
C SER A 388 -11.82 -3.85 -10.45
N SER A 389 -11.40 -5.09 -10.20
CA SER A 389 -10.48 -5.81 -11.08
C SER A 389 -10.97 -7.23 -11.34
N LEU A 390 -10.78 -7.66 -12.58
CA LEU A 390 -10.88 -9.06 -13.01
C LEU A 390 -9.53 -9.47 -13.53
N GLN A 391 -8.91 -10.47 -12.90
CA GLN A 391 -7.56 -10.90 -13.26
C GLN A 391 -7.44 -12.42 -13.34
N GLY A 392 -6.50 -12.87 -14.17
CA GLY A 392 -6.10 -14.25 -14.26
C GLY A 392 -4.60 -14.39 -14.47
N SER A 393 -4.02 -15.42 -13.91
CA SER A 393 -2.61 -15.77 -14.12
C SER A 393 -2.42 -17.27 -14.26
N VAL A 394 -1.40 -17.63 -15.03
CA VAL A 394 -0.91 -19.01 -15.16
C VAL A 394 0.61 -18.97 -15.03
N GLY A 395 1.16 -19.84 -14.21
CA GLY A 395 2.58 -19.94 -13.94
C GLY A 395 3.07 -21.38 -13.91
N PHE A 396 4.30 -21.56 -14.37
CA PHE A 396 5.03 -22.82 -14.32
C PHE A 396 6.28 -22.63 -13.48
N SER A 397 6.54 -23.51 -12.54
CA SER A 397 7.71 -23.45 -11.66
C SER A 397 8.43 -24.78 -11.58
N GLY A 398 9.75 -24.71 -11.37
CA GLY A 398 10.60 -25.89 -11.23
C GLY A 398 11.70 -25.71 -10.21
N HIS A 399 12.04 -26.81 -9.54
CA HIS A 399 13.12 -26.90 -8.55
C HIS A 399 14.04 -28.05 -8.90
N PHE A 400 15.31 -27.77 -9.21
CA PHE A 400 16.32 -28.77 -9.57
C PHE A 400 17.60 -28.57 -8.75
N GLY A 401 17.68 -29.24 -7.62
CA GLY A 401 18.82 -29.16 -6.72
C GLY A 401 19.06 -27.79 -6.13
N SER A 402 19.98 -27.01 -6.71
CA SER A 402 20.31 -25.65 -6.29
C SER A 402 19.65 -24.56 -7.13
N HIS A 403 18.78 -24.93 -8.05
CA HIS A 403 18.19 -24.05 -9.05
C HIS A 403 16.68 -24.02 -8.91
N ASP A 404 16.12 -22.84 -8.75
CA ASP A 404 14.68 -22.58 -8.79
C ASP A 404 14.38 -21.68 -9.97
N PHE A 405 13.33 -21.97 -10.71
CA PHE A 405 12.85 -21.10 -11.77
C PHE A 405 11.33 -21.01 -11.79
N SER A 406 10.81 -19.92 -12.25
CA SER A 406 9.41 -19.81 -12.61
C SER A 406 9.21 -18.89 -13.82
N VAL A 407 8.16 -19.18 -14.57
CA VAL A 407 7.67 -18.36 -15.68
C VAL A 407 6.16 -18.27 -15.56
N GLY A 408 5.61 -17.08 -15.67
CA GLY A 408 4.16 -16.89 -15.59
C GLY A 408 3.67 -15.76 -16.47
N GLY A 409 2.43 -15.88 -16.93
CA GLY A 409 1.71 -14.85 -17.65
C GLY A 409 0.50 -14.39 -16.85
N PHE A 410 0.11 -13.13 -17.00
CA PHE A 410 -1.07 -12.57 -16.36
C PHE A 410 -1.81 -11.60 -17.28
N TYR A 411 -3.11 -11.49 -17.03
CA TYR A 411 -3.98 -10.48 -17.61
C TYR A 411 -4.90 -9.91 -16.50
N LYS A 412 -5.07 -8.58 -16.51
CA LYS A 412 -5.93 -7.84 -15.58
C LYS A 412 -6.73 -6.78 -16.32
N LYS A 413 -8.05 -6.77 -16.12
CA LYS A 413 -8.98 -5.70 -16.49
C LYS A 413 -9.36 -4.95 -15.23
N MET A 414 -9.38 -3.62 -15.28
CA MET A 414 -9.73 -2.73 -14.17
C MET A 414 -10.84 -1.79 -14.63
N GLU A 415 -11.81 -1.55 -13.74
CA GLU A 415 -12.97 -0.69 -14.01
C GLU A 415 -13.16 0.32 -12.88
N ASN A 416 -13.72 1.47 -13.22
CA ASN A 416 -13.98 2.58 -12.30
C ASN A 416 -12.73 3.12 -11.61
N LEU A 417 -11.59 3.08 -12.31
CA LEU A 417 -10.34 3.64 -11.78
C LEU A 417 -10.50 5.15 -11.59
N ILE A 418 -10.07 5.65 -10.44
CA ILE A 418 -10.18 7.06 -10.08
C ILE A 418 -8.92 7.84 -10.44
N TYR A 419 -9.08 8.99 -11.10
CA TYR A 419 -8.02 9.94 -11.46
C TYR A 419 -8.47 11.37 -11.24
N TYR A 420 -7.53 12.27 -10.95
CA TYR A 420 -7.81 13.71 -10.96
C TYR A 420 -8.07 14.21 -12.38
N LYS A 421 -9.10 15.02 -12.56
CA LYS A 421 -9.37 15.71 -13.82
C LYS A 421 -8.20 16.64 -14.16
N TYR A 422 -7.78 16.66 -15.43
CA TYR A 422 -6.76 17.57 -15.96
C TYR A 422 -5.41 17.53 -15.24
N SER A 423 -5.04 16.44 -14.59
CA SER A 423 -3.85 16.34 -13.75
C SER A 423 -3.75 17.46 -12.68
N GLN A 424 -4.86 18.09 -12.34
CA GLN A 424 -4.90 19.14 -11.33
C GLN A 424 -4.95 18.53 -9.93
N ALA A 425 -4.24 19.21 -9.02
CA ALA A 425 -4.38 18.91 -7.62
C ALA A 425 -5.73 19.36 -7.09
N LEU A 426 -6.26 18.66 -6.13
CA LEU A 426 -7.52 18.89 -5.42
C LEU A 426 -7.73 20.30 -4.89
N PHE A 427 -6.72 21.14 -4.85
CA PHE A 427 -6.66 22.20 -3.88
C PHE A 427 -6.86 23.61 -4.44
N ASN A 428 -7.19 23.74 -5.71
CA ASN A 428 -7.46 25.06 -6.31
C ASN A 428 -8.89 25.55 -6.14
N GLY A 429 -9.75 24.81 -5.43
CA GLY A 429 -11.15 25.20 -5.26
C GLY A 429 -11.66 24.90 -3.86
N ALA A 430 -11.48 25.83 -2.93
CA ALA A 430 -11.92 25.73 -1.54
C ALA A 430 -13.42 25.49 -1.31
N LEU A 431 -14.24 25.42 -2.35
CA LEU A 431 -15.70 25.43 -2.27
C LEU A 431 -16.40 24.20 -2.85
N SER A 432 -15.68 23.30 -3.57
CA SER A 432 -16.28 22.12 -4.18
C SER A 432 -15.90 20.82 -3.47
N ALA A 433 -16.77 19.82 -3.56
CA ALA A 433 -16.52 18.49 -3.03
C ALA A 433 -15.34 17.82 -3.77
N TRP A 434 -14.56 16.98 -3.10
CA TRP A 434 -13.44 16.27 -3.72
C TRP A 434 -13.87 15.42 -4.94
N GLU A 435 -15.10 14.92 -4.95
CA GLU A 435 -15.70 14.15 -6.05
C GLU A 435 -15.78 14.94 -7.35
N ASP A 436 -15.90 16.28 -7.28
CA ASP A 436 -15.98 17.14 -8.47
C ASP A 436 -14.63 17.24 -9.21
N HIS A 437 -13.53 16.93 -8.52
CA HIS A 437 -12.17 17.00 -9.05
C HIS A 437 -11.64 15.69 -9.62
N VAL A 438 -12.42 14.63 -9.54
CA VAL A 438 -12.03 13.29 -10.01
C VAL A 438 -12.95 12.81 -11.12
N GLU A 439 -12.46 11.87 -11.90
CA GLU A 439 -13.20 11.16 -12.93
C GLU A 439 -12.88 9.67 -12.88
N LEU A 440 -13.78 8.88 -13.42
CA LEU A 440 -13.67 7.43 -13.50
C LEU A 440 -13.33 6.99 -14.92
N GLY A 441 -12.49 5.99 -15.01
CA GLY A 441 -12.12 5.35 -16.26
C GLY A 441 -11.75 3.89 -16.06
N ASN A 442 -11.20 3.29 -17.09
CA ASN A 442 -10.87 1.87 -17.12
C ASN A 442 -9.38 1.65 -17.35
N GLY A 443 -8.92 0.41 -17.20
CA GLY A 443 -7.55 0.06 -17.47
C GLY A 443 -7.36 -1.42 -17.77
N ARG A 444 -6.24 -1.72 -18.42
CA ARG A 444 -5.81 -3.09 -18.72
C ARG A 444 -4.34 -3.25 -18.42
N CYS A 445 -3.96 -4.42 -17.95
CA CYS A 445 -2.57 -4.81 -17.80
C CYS A 445 -2.38 -6.27 -18.19
N TYR A 446 -1.30 -6.57 -18.90
CA TYR A 446 -0.89 -7.92 -19.19
C TYR A 446 0.64 -8.02 -19.26
N GLY A 447 1.17 -9.19 -18.99
CA GLY A 447 2.61 -9.36 -18.98
C GLY A 447 3.09 -10.79 -18.73
N LEU A 448 4.41 -10.91 -18.81
CA LEU A 448 5.16 -12.12 -18.46
C LEU A 448 6.12 -11.80 -17.32
N GLU A 449 6.26 -12.73 -16.41
CA GLU A 449 7.18 -12.66 -15.27
C GLU A 449 8.09 -13.89 -15.31
N LEU A 450 9.40 -13.67 -15.22
CA LEU A 450 10.41 -14.71 -15.17
C LEU A 450 11.19 -14.58 -13.86
N LEU A 451 11.51 -15.70 -13.23
CA LEU A 451 12.42 -15.81 -12.12
C LEU A 451 13.40 -16.94 -12.31
N TYR A 452 14.59 -16.66 -11.89
CA TYR A 452 15.61 -17.66 -11.65
C TYR A 452 16.32 -17.38 -10.34
N GLU A 453 16.45 -18.41 -9.51
CA GLU A 453 17.22 -18.37 -8.25
C GLU A 453 18.21 -19.52 -8.23
N PHE A 454 19.38 -19.21 -7.72
CA PHE A 454 20.46 -20.17 -7.50
C PHE A 454 20.98 -20.06 -6.09
N GLN A 455 21.07 -21.18 -5.37
CA GLN A 455 21.62 -21.21 -4.02
C GLN A 455 22.49 -22.45 -3.81
N LYS A 456 23.77 -22.26 -3.62
CA LYS A 456 24.71 -23.35 -3.35
C LYS A 456 25.84 -22.87 -2.44
N LYS A 457 25.97 -23.47 -1.24
CA LYS A 457 26.96 -23.09 -0.22
C LYS A 457 26.92 -21.59 0.07
N ASP A 458 28.00 -20.87 -0.18
CA ASP A 458 28.18 -19.45 0.05
C ASP A 458 27.65 -18.55 -1.09
N TRP A 459 27.16 -19.15 -2.18
CA TRP A 459 26.63 -18.44 -3.34
C TRP A 459 25.12 -18.39 -3.32
N TYR A 460 24.58 -17.19 -3.49
CA TYR A 460 23.19 -16.95 -3.81
C TYR A 460 23.11 -16.01 -5.01
N GLY A 461 22.25 -16.33 -5.95
CA GLY A 461 21.98 -15.50 -7.11
C GLY A 461 20.48 -15.48 -7.40
N ARG A 462 19.96 -14.32 -7.75
CA ARG A 462 18.56 -14.14 -8.13
C ARG A 462 18.45 -13.20 -9.31
N VAL A 463 17.72 -13.60 -10.34
CA VAL A 463 17.38 -12.76 -11.49
C VAL A 463 15.87 -12.80 -11.67
N SER A 464 15.24 -11.64 -11.71
CA SER A 464 13.83 -11.51 -12.07
C SER A 464 13.67 -10.56 -13.24
N TYR A 465 12.80 -10.91 -14.17
CA TYR A 465 12.48 -10.09 -15.32
C TYR A 465 10.97 -10.03 -15.51
N THR A 466 10.45 -8.82 -15.70
CA THR A 466 9.05 -8.58 -16.02
C THR A 466 8.94 -7.83 -17.33
N LEU A 467 8.13 -8.36 -18.24
CA LEU A 467 7.69 -7.70 -19.46
C LEU A 467 6.19 -7.42 -19.32
N SER A 468 5.77 -6.16 -19.27
CA SER A 468 4.36 -5.83 -19.08
C SER A 468 3.92 -4.58 -19.84
N LYS A 469 2.61 -4.47 -20.06
CA LYS A 469 1.98 -3.28 -20.63
C LYS A 469 0.76 -2.91 -19.79
N THR A 470 0.72 -1.66 -19.35
CA THR A 470 -0.39 -1.10 -18.56
C THR A 470 -0.96 0.11 -19.27
N THR A 471 -2.24 0.06 -19.62
CA THR A 471 -2.96 1.17 -20.26
C THR A 471 -4.13 1.62 -19.41
N ARG A 472 -4.55 2.87 -19.65
CA ARG A 472 -5.74 3.52 -19.12
C ARG A 472 -6.58 3.99 -20.30
N GLU A 473 -7.91 3.98 -20.14
CA GLU A 473 -8.87 4.37 -21.19
C GLU A 473 -10.15 4.90 -20.55
N ASP A 474 -10.99 5.54 -21.34
CA ASP A 474 -12.31 6.06 -20.94
C ASP A 474 -12.25 7.19 -19.88
N PHE A 475 -11.15 7.94 -19.81
CA PHE A 475 -11.04 9.15 -19.01
C PHE A 475 -11.33 10.38 -19.86
N PRO A 476 -12.46 11.09 -19.67
CA PRO A 476 -12.86 12.20 -20.55
C PRO A 476 -11.84 13.34 -20.61
N SER A 477 -11.19 13.66 -19.48
CA SER A 477 -10.18 14.72 -19.39
C SER A 477 -8.81 14.32 -19.94
N PHE A 478 -8.59 13.06 -20.29
CA PHE A 478 -7.34 12.55 -20.84
C PHE A 478 -7.58 11.97 -22.24
N TYR A 479 -6.88 12.49 -23.25
CA TYR A 479 -6.88 11.95 -24.61
C TYR A 479 -8.28 11.72 -25.22
N GLU A 480 -9.29 12.47 -24.75
CA GLU A 480 -10.68 12.30 -25.19
C GLU A 480 -11.22 10.87 -24.95
N GLY A 481 -10.79 10.25 -23.84
CA GLY A 481 -11.14 8.86 -23.50
C GLY A 481 -10.34 7.80 -24.24
N ARG A 482 -9.44 8.16 -25.17
CA ARG A 482 -8.61 7.18 -25.90
C ARG A 482 -7.61 6.49 -24.99
N PRO A 483 -7.15 5.27 -25.29
CA PRO A 483 -6.15 4.56 -24.49
C PRO A 483 -4.81 5.29 -24.43
N PHE A 484 -4.22 5.37 -23.23
CA PHE A 484 -2.88 5.90 -22.97
C PHE A 484 -2.12 5.02 -21.98
N HIS A 485 -0.80 5.17 -21.90
CA HIS A 485 0.02 4.41 -20.95
C HIS A 485 -0.11 4.97 -19.54
N ALA A 486 -0.24 4.09 -18.56
CA ALA A 486 -0.15 4.50 -17.17
C ALA A 486 1.24 5.07 -16.86
N ARG A 487 1.31 6.10 -16.00
CA ARG A 487 2.57 6.75 -15.64
C ARG A 487 3.65 5.78 -15.17
N PHE A 488 3.29 4.77 -14.39
CA PHE A 488 4.16 3.73 -13.86
C PHE A 488 4.33 2.52 -14.81
N ASP A 489 3.79 2.56 -16.04
CA ASP A 489 4.02 1.51 -17.03
C ASP A 489 5.50 1.47 -17.43
N ARG A 490 6.19 0.41 -17.02
CA ARG A 490 7.56 0.12 -17.39
C ARG A 490 7.57 -1.18 -18.17
N ARG A 491 7.84 -1.07 -19.46
CA ARG A 491 7.80 -2.24 -20.38
C ARG A 491 8.73 -3.36 -19.92
N HIS A 492 9.92 -3.03 -19.49
CA HIS A 492 10.98 -3.94 -19.08
C HIS A 492 11.45 -3.59 -17.67
N ILE A 493 11.46 -4.57 -16.78
CA ILE A 493 12.02 -4.47 -15.44
C ILE A 493 12.90 -5.70 -15.21
N LEU A 494 14.20 -5.50 -15.05
CA LEU A 494 15.18 -6.54 -14.71
C LEU A 494 15.78 -6.20 -13.34
N ASN A 495 15.72 -7.16 -12.42
CA ASN A 495 16.42 -7.08 -11.15
C ASN A 495 17.35 -8.29 -11.04
N ALA A 496 18.62 -8.06 -10.73
CA ALA A 496 19.59 -9.11 -10.47
C ALA A 496 20.27 -8.84 -9.12
N THR A 497 20.41 -9.88 -8.31
CA THR A 497 21.12 -9.83 -7.04
C THR A 497 22.07 -11.02 -6.96
N ALA A 498 23.29 -10.77 -6.52
CA ALA A 498 24.28 -11.81 -6.25
C ALA A 498 24.87 -11.60 -4.85
N GLN A 499 25.08 -12.71 -4.15
CA GLN A 499 25.72 -12.72 -2.84
C GLN A 499 26.80 -13.81 -2.80
N TRP A 500 27.96 -13.47 -2.27
CA TRP A 500 29.05 -14.39 -2.02
C TRP A 500 29.80 -14.01 -0.75
N LYS A 501 29.83 -14.91 0.25
CA LYS A 501 30.58 -14.74 1.51
C LYS A 501 30.42 -13.35 2.16
N GLY A 502 29.20 -12.80 2.19
CA GLY A 502 28.93 -11.48 2.79
C GLY A 502 29.11 -10.28 1.85
N VAL A 503 29.60 -10.47 0.63
CA VAL A 503 29.57 -9.46 -0.42
C VAL A 503 28.24 -9.57 -1.17
N ASN A 504 27.50 -8.44 -1.25
CA ASN A 504 26.23 -8.36 -1.96
C ASN A 504 26.34 -7.36 -3.10
N ALA A 505 25.84 -7.73 -4.27
CA ALA A 505 25.70 -6.85 -5.42
C ALA A 505 24.27 -6.92 -5.94
N SER A 506 23.68 -5.77 -6.24
CA SER A 506 22.34 -5.67 -6.84
C SER A 506 22.38 -4.77 -8.05
N PHE A 507 21.67 -5.17 -9.09
CA PHE A 507 21.55 -4.45 -10.35
C PHE A 507 20.06 -4.35 -10.71
N ILE A 508 19.62 -3.16 -11.10
CA ILE A 508 18.25 -2.87 -11.53
C ILE A 508 18.32 -2.16 -12.87
N LEU A 509 17.60 -2.66 -13.87
CA LEU A 509 17.40 -2.01 -15.15
C LEU A 509 15.90 -1.91 -15.44
N GLN A 510 15.44 -0.70 -15.77
CA GLN A 510 14.03 -0.45 -16.02
C GLN A 510 13.84 0.42 -17.25
N SER A 511 12.81 0.13 -18.06
CA SER A 511 12.31 1.07 -19.06
C SER A 511 11.89 2.39 -18.40
N GLY A 512 11.98 3.48 -19.13
CA GLY A 512 11.46 4.77 -18.69
C GLY A 512 9.98 4.69 -18.35
N HIS A 513 9.54 5.49 -17.40
CA HIS A 513 8.13 5.69 -17.08
C HIS A 513 7.46 6.62 -18.10
N TRP A 514 6.14 6.67 -18.08
CA TRP A 514 5.36 7.55 -18.94
C TRP A 514 4.98 8.81 -18.19
N GLU A 515 5.01 9.96 -18.88
CA GLU A 515 4.56 11.23 -18.34
C GLU A 515 3.46 11.81 -19.22
N ASN A 516 2.52 12.48 -18.57
CA ASN A 516 1.49 13.26 -19.23
C ASN A 516 1.96 14.71 -19.24
N GLY A 517 2.42 15.18 -20.40
CA GLY A 517 2.85 16.54 -20.59
C GLY A 517 1.81 17.35 -21.37
N ALA A 518 1.89 18.66 -21.29
CA ALA A 518 1.08 19.55 -22.12
C ALA A 518 1.39 19.31 -23.61
N ALA A 519 0.36 19.23 -24.43
CA ALA A 519 0.53 19.15 -25.89
C ALA A 519 1.03 20.48 -26.46
N GLU A 520 0.49 21.57 -25.96
CA GLU A 520 0.87 22.92 -26.33
C GLU A 520 0.80 23.84 -25.10
N THR A 521 1.72 24.79 -25.02
CA THR A 521 1.73 25.84 -24.00
C THR A 521 1.58 27.19 -24.65
N TYR A 522 0.64 27.99 -24.17
CA TYR A 522 0.45 29.37 -24.58
C TYR A 522 0.77 30.30 -23.43
N ASP A 523 1.68 31.24 -23.66
CA ASP A 523 1.89 32.37 -22.77
C ASP A 523 0.82 33.43 -23.04
N MET A 524 -0.16 33.57 -22.17
CA MET A 524 -1.09 34.70 -22.25
C MET A 524 -0.63 35.79 -21.29
N PRO A 525 -0.50 37.04 -21.78
CA PRO A 525 -0.32 38.19 -20.91
C PRO A 525 -1.52 38.24 -19.96
N ALA A 526 -1.28 38.23 -18.66
CA ALA A 526 -2.35 38.37 -17.70
C ALA A 526 -2.92 39.79 -17.82
N LEU A 527 -4.14 39.91 -18.28
CA LEU A 527 -4.83 41.19 -18.47
C LEU A 527 -5.05 41.99 -17.17
N TRP A 528 -4.76 41.39 -15.99
CA TRP A 528 -5.17 41.92 -14.69
C TRP A 528 -4.09 41.91 -13.61
N THR A 529 -2.86 41.48 -13.88
CA THR A 529 -1.79 41.45 -12.88
C THR A 529 -0.46 41.87 -13.49
N ASP A 530 0.21 42.84 -12.88
CA ASP A 530 1.54 43.31 -13.25
C ASP A 530 2.54 42.16 -13.38
N GLY A 531 2.82 41.75 -14.62
CA GLY A 531 3.96 40.90 -14.93
C GLY A 531 3.77 39.38 -14.77
N TRP A 532 2.57 38.87 -14.62
CA TRP A 532 2.29 37.43 -14.61
C TRP A 532 1.91 36.91 -16.00
N THR A 533 2.61 35.91 -16.49
CA THR A 533 2.18 35.08 -17.62
C THR A 533 1.45 33.86 -17.10
N ALA A 534 0.23 33.63 -17.53
CA ALA A 534 -0.48 32.37 -17.25
C ALA A 534 -0.18 31.40 -18.40
N ASN A 535 0.40 30.26 -18.09
CA ASN A 535 0.60 29.17 -19.03
C ASN A 535 -0.71 28.39 -19.19
N TYR A 536 -1.32 28.44 -20.39
CA TYR A 536 -2.44 27.59 -20.74
C TYR A 536 -1.95 26.34 -21.45
N TYR A 537 -2.51 25.21 -21.08
CA TYR A 537 -2.19 23.92 -21.68
C TYR A 537 -3.34 23.46 -22.57
N SER A 538 -3.08 23.17 -23.84
CA SER A 538 -4.05 22.56 -24.74
C SER A 538 -3.69 21.08 -24.94
N GLY A 539 -4.55 20.20 -24.46
CA GLY A 539 -4.35 18.76 -24.60
C GLY A 539 -3.23 18.18 -23.72
N VAL A 540 -3.11 16.88 -23.72
CA VAL A 540 -2.12 16.12 -22.95
C VAL A 540 -1.46 15.09 -23.86
N ASN A 541 -0.13 15.08 -23.93
CA ASN A 541 0.66 14.07 -24.63
C ASN A 541 1.25 13.07 -23.65
N ASN A 542 1.11 11.78 -23.97
CA ASN A 542 1.71 10.70 -23.22
C ASN A 542 3.02 10.29 -23.90
N TYR A 543 4.14 10.53 -23.25
CA TYR A 543 5.48 10.22 -23.78
C TYR A 543 6.31 9.41 -22.77
N GLN A 544 7.21 8.58 -23.29
CA GLN A 544 8.07 7.74 -22.49
C GLN A 544 9.38 8.45 -22.16
N MET A 545 9.73 8.47 -20.87
CA MET A 545 11.02 8.95 -20.40
C MET A 545 12.15 7.96 -20.74
N PRO A 546 13.41 8.39 -20.76
CA PRO A 546 14.55 7.49 -20.98
C PRO A 546 14.60 6.32 -19.99
N MET A 547 15.26 5.23 -20.41
CA MET A 547 15.52 4.06 -19.58
C MET A 547 16.50 4.40 -18.45
N VAL A 548 16.28 3.83 -17.27
CA VAL A 548 17.09 4.01 -16.06
C VAL A 548 17.61 2.68 -15.56
#